data_b2399da97a90824746d9bf32d581f854
#
_entry.id   b2399da97a90824746d9bf32d581f854
#
_cell.length_a   1.000
_cell.length_b   1.000
_cell.length_c   1.000
_cell.angle_alpha   90.00
_cell.angle_beta   90.00
_cell.angle_gamma   90.00
#
_symmetry.space_group_name_H-M   'P 1'
#
loop_
_entity.id
_entity.type
_entity.pdbx_description
1 polymer ?
#
loop_
_entity_poly.entity_id
_entity_poly.type
_entity_poly.pdbx_seq_one_letter_code
_entity_poly.pdbx_strand_id
1 'polypeptide(L)'
;MRAALVEQIGQAPVVGEVGEPSRGPGQALVQVTAAAVNPIDISISKGRWYGGTPEVPYVMGREGVGRVLEGDQLDPGTQIWFQPPVGGAFAEFAIADEGQAIVLPDGTDHALAASLGIAGLTGWLSVEWRGHLREGEKVLVLGATGVVGLIALQAARILGASRIVAAGRDAEVLERTRELGAHAVVTLVEGSDPSDLAQQFQEAAGGPIDLTIDPLWGVPAQAAVEAGAFTGRLVQLGELAGAEATLRSGAIRGKSFAIVGFTQGHVPREAQAAAYRKLIELTSSGELEVERETLPLDWAGEAWTRQESSPHRKLVLVP
;
A
#
# COMPACT_ATOMS: atom_id res chain seq x y z
N MET A 1 -2.71 24.94 14.74
CA MET A 1 -1.71 23.97 14.29
C MET A 1 -1.48 24.05 12.80
N ARG A 2 -0.30 23.68 12.33
CA ARG A 2 -0.01 23.59 10.89
C ARG A 2 -0.54 22.27 10.31
N ALA A 3 -1.12 22.32 9.12
CA ALA A 3 -1.68 21.16 8.44
C ALA A 3 -1.66 21.32 6.92
N ALA A 4 -1.61 20.24 6.18
CA ALA A 4 -1.76 20.22 4.72
C ALA A 4 -3.24 20.10 4.36
N LEU A 5 -3.78 21.14 3.72
CA LEU A 5 -5.20 21.31 3.39
C LEU A 5 -5.46 21.07 1.91
N VAL A 6 -6.44 20.24 1.62
CA VAL A 6 -7.06 20.18 0.30
C VAL A 6 -8.19 21.24 0.27
N GLU A 7 -7.91 22.35 -0.38
CA GLU A 7 -8.87 23.45 -0.51
C GLU A 7 -9.80 23.27 -1.71
N GLN A 8 -9.33 22.55 -2.72
CA GLN A 8 -10.09 22.25 -3.94
C GLN A 8 -9.79 20.84 -4.43
N ILE A 9 -10.85 20.10 -4.77
CA ILE A 9 -10.70 18.75 -5.33
C ILE A 9 -9.92 18.79 -6.64
N GLY A 10 -8.95 17.88 -6.77
CA GLY A 10 -8.07 17.78 -7.93
C GLY A 10 -6.79 18.61 -7.86
N GLN A 11 -6.62 19.43 -6.83
CA GLN A 11 -5.42 20.23 -6.62
C GLN A 11 -4.53 19.65 -5.51
N ALA A 12 -3.23 19.96 -5.59
CA ALA A 12 -2.27 19.62 -4.54
C ALA A 12 -2.64 20.35 -3.23
N PRO A 13 -2.39 19.74 -2.06
CA PRO A 13 -2.65 20.38 -0.78
C PRO A 13 -1.70 21.56 -0.55
N VAL A 14 -2.18 22.55 0.20
CA VAL A 14 -1.41 23.69 0.68
C VAL A 14 -1.25 23.61 2.19
N VAL A 15 -0.10 24.01 2.71
CA VAL A 15 0.10 24.05 4.16
C VAL A 15 -0.39 25.38 4.71
N GLY A 16 -1.26 25.27 5.74
CA GLY A 16 -1.89 26.41 6.40
C GLY A 16 -2.11 26.16 7.88
N GLU A 17 -2.63 27.17 8.57
CA GLU A 17 -3.00 27.08 9.97
C GLU A 17 -4.48 26.72 10.13
N VAL A 18 -4.75 25.75 11.00
CA VAL A 18 -6.11 25.32 11.37
C VAL A 18 -6.23 25.21 12.89
N GLY A 19 -7.45 25.15 13.40
CA GLY A 19 -7.69 24.81 14.82
C GLY A 19 -7.13 23.44 15.17
N GLU A 20 -6.70 23.27 16.42
CA GLU A 20 -6.31 21.95 16.92
C GLU A 20 -7.54 21.04 17.00
N PRO A 21 -7.40 19.74 16.65
CA PRO A 21 -8.52 18.83 16.74
C PRO A 21 -8.85 18.51 18.20
N SER A 22 -10.14 18.34 18.49
CA SER A 22 -10.61 17.95 19.81
C SER A 22 -11.01 16.47 19.78
N ARG A 23 -10.51 15.70 20.74
CA ARG A 23 -10.85 14.28 20.89
C ARG A 23 -12.24 14.08 21.48
N GLY A 24 -12.91 13.02 21.07
CA GLY A 24 -14.11 12.47 21.71
C GLY A 24 -13.79 11.24 22.57
N PRO A 25 -14.82 10.64 23.20
CA PRO A 25 -14.64 9.40 23.98
C PRO A 25 -14.07 8.26 23.11
N GLY A 26 -13.12 7.50 23.66
CA GLY A 26 -12.43 6.41 22.98
C GLY A 26 -11.43 6.87 21.90
N GLN A 27 -11.12 8.16 21.88
CA GLN A 27 -10.15 8.75 20.96
C GLN A 27 -8.95 9.31 21.71
N ALA A 28 -7.80 9.27 21.08
CA ALA A 28 -6.59 9.92 21.55
C ALA A 28 -6.24 11.15 20.70
N LEU A 29 -5.76 12.21 21.36
CA LEU A 29 -5.05 13.30 20.69
C LEU A 29 -3.60 12.88 20.53
N VAL A 30 -3.10 12.96 19.30
CA VAL A 30 -1.77 12.48 18.92
C VAL A 30 -0.95 13.62 18.34
N GLN A 31 0.25 13.82 18.88
CA GLN A 31 1.29 14.59 18.20
C GLN A 31 1.87 13.76 17.07
N VAL A 32 1.64 14.14 15.84
CA VAL A 32 2.14 13.43 14.67
C VAL A 32 3.65 13.66 14.54
N THR A 33 4.38 12.59 14.32
CA THR A 33 5.84 12.62 14.12
C THR A 33 6.27 12.14 12.74
N ALA A 34 5.40 11.36 12.08
CA ALA A 34 5.60 10.93 10.70
C ALA A 34 4.25 10.56 10.07
N ALA A 35 4.03 10.92 8.83
CA ALA A 35 2.81 10.58 8.08
C ALA A 35 3.17 10.19 6.65
N ALA A 36 2.77 8.99 6.24
CA ALA A 36 3.14 8.45 4.94
C ALA A 36 2.17 8.86 3.85
N VAL A 37 2.70 9.28 2.70
CA VAL A 37 1.90 9.59 1.51
C VAL A 37 1.59 8.32 0.74
N ASN A 38 0.32 8.13 0.40
CA ASN A 38 -0.17 6.93 -0.28
C ASN A 38 -0.96 7.27 -1.55
N PRO A 39 -1.06 6.35 -2.52
CA PRO A 39 -1.94 6.52 -3.68
C PRO A 39 -3.41 6.81 -3.31
N ILE A 40 -3.89 6.28 -2.17
CA ILE A 40 -5.25 6.55 -1.68
C ILE A 40 -5.45 8.02 -1.30
N ASP A 41 -4.44 8.69 -0.74
CA ASP A 41 -4.51 10.12 -0.41
C ASP A 41 -4.74 10.94 -1.68
N ILE A 42 -4.02 10.57 -2.76
CA ILE A 42 -4.18 11.20 -4.08
C ILE A 42 -5.57 10.89 -4.66
N SER A 43 -6.02 9.64 -4.58
CA SER A 43 -7.33 9.22 -5.08
C SER A 43 -8.47 9.99 -4.41
N ILE A 44 -8.42 10.16 -3.09
CA ILE A 44 -9.41 10.93 -2.31
C ILE A 44 -9.36 12.40 -2.70
N SER A 45 -8.17 13.02 -2.74
CA SER A 45 -8.04 14.44 -3.07
C SER A 45 -8.45 14.78 -4.51
N LYS A 46 -8.46 13.78 -5.39
CA LYS A 46 -8.97 13.89 -6.77
C LYS A 46 -10.44 13.50 -6.94
N GLY A 47 -11.14 13.15 -5.86
CA GLY A 47 -12.53 12.72 -5.94
C GLY A 47 -12.77 11.40 -6.66
N ARG A 48 -11.77 10.51 -6.70
CA ARG A 48 -11.82 9.23 -7.41
C ARG A 48 -12.04 8.02 -6.50
N TRP A 49 -12.01 8.23 -5.19
CA TRP A 49 -12.14 7.13 -4.25
C TRP A 49 -13.61 6.68 -4.12
N TYR A 50 -13.84 5.39 -4.23
CA TYR A 50 -15.18 4.79 -4.14
C TYR A 50 -15.88 5.01 -2.78
N GLY A 51 -15.13 5.31 -1.71
CA GLY A 51 -15.68 5.64 -0.38
C GLY A 51 -16.19 7.07 -0.24
N GLY A 52 -16.16 7.85 -1.33
CA GLY A 52 -16.63 9.23 -1.36
C GLY A 52 -15.51 10.27 -1.27
N THR A 53 -15.90 11.51 -1.47
CA THR A 53 -15.00 12.68 -1.43
C THR A 53 -15.36 13.53 -0.22
N PRO A 54 -14.40 13.86 0.66
CA PRO A 54 -14.63 14.77 1.77
C PRO A 54 -15.07 16.17 1.28
N GLU A 55 -15.82 16.87 2.11
CA GLU A 55 -16.08 18.30 1.89
C GLU A 55 -14.79 19.10 2.05
N VAL A 56 -14.54 20.03 1.15
CA VAL A 56 -13.37 20.92 1.22
C VAL A 56 -13.71 22.20 2.00
N PRO A 57 -12.75 22.78 2.76
CA PRO A 57 -11.38 22.30 2.96
C PRO A 57 -11.29 21.18 4.00
N TYR A 58 -10.35 20.24 3.80
CA TYR A 58 -10.07 19.18 4.78
C TYR A 58 -8.56 18.95 4.92
N VAL A 59 -8.14 18.45 6.11
CA VAL A 59 -6.75 18.05 6.36
C VAL A 59 -6.50 16.70 5.71
N MET A 60 -5.45 16.61 4.88
CA MET A 60 -5.06 15.39 4.16
C MET A 60 -4.31 14.39 5.05
N GLY A 61 -4.22 13.13 4.60
CA GLY A 61 -3.40 12.08 5.20
C GLY A 61 -4.20 10.96 5.88
N ARG A 62 -4.16 9.77 5.30
CA ARG A 62 -4.93 8.60 5.76
C ARG A 62 -4.27 7.79 6.86
N GLU A 63 -2.99 8.05 7.13
CA GLU A 63 -2.26 7.40 8.22
C GLU A 63 -1.20 8.30 8.83
N GLY A 64 -0.88 8.04 10.08
CA GLY A 64 0.20 8.68 10.80
C GLY A 64 0.82 7.79 11.86
N VAL A 65 1.99 8.20 12.29
CA VAL A 65 2.71 7.72 13.48
C VAL A 65 2.91 8.91 14.40
N GLY A 66 2.73 8.70 15.68
CA GLY A 66 2.90 9.79 16.62
C GLY A 66 2.90 9.34 18.09
N ARG A 67 2.94 10.35 18.96
CA ARG A 67 2.87 10.17 20.40
C ARG A 67 1.51 10.60 20.92
N VAL A 68 0.89 9.78 21.72
CA VAL A 68 -0.34 10.11 22.43
C VAL A 68 -0.03 11.27 23.40
N LEU A 69 -0.80 12.34 23.31
CA LEU A 69 -0.80 13.45 24.28
C LEU A 69 -1.87 13.26 25.34
N GLU A 70 -3.07 12.85 24.91
CA GLU A 70 -4.23 12.60 25.75
C GLU A 70 -5.00 11.40 25.19
N GLY A 71 -5.47 10.51 26.05
CA GLY A 71 -6.27 9.33 25.69
C GLY A 71 -7.09 8.84 26.87
N ASP A 72 -8.05 7.93 26.61
CA ASP A 72 -8.86 7.27 27.64
C ASP A 72 -8.24 5.93 28.05
N GLN A 73 -7.61 5.20 27.10
CA GLN A 73 -7.01 3.88 27.28
C GLN A 73 -5.51 3.85 26.99
N LEU A 74 -5.02 4.78 26.16
CA LEU A 74 -3.61 4.92 25.82
C LEU A 74 -2.97 6.00 26.68
N ASP A 75 -1.92 5.64 27.42
CA ASP A 75 -1.18 6.57 28.25
C ASP A 75 -0.46 7.64 27.44
N PRO A 76 -0.34 8.88 27.94
CA PRO A 76 0.48 9.92 27.33
C PRO A 76 1.92 9.44 27.12
N GLY A 77 2.49 9.74 25.93
CA GLY A 77 3.81 9.28 25.51
C GLY A 77 3.82 7.96 24.75
N THR A 78 2.72 7.18 24.78
CA THR A 78 2.60 5.95 23.98
C THR A 78 2.79 6.27 22.50
N GLN A 79 3.65 5.52 21.82
CA GLN A 79 3.89 5.64 20.38
C GLN A 79 2.95 4.72 19.63
N ILE A 80 2.25 5.25 18.63
CA ILE A 80 1.25 4.51 17.87
C ILE A 80 1.36 4.78 16.36
N TRP A 81 1.02 3.76 15.57
CA TRP A 81 0.52 3.95 14.22
C TRP A 81 -1.00 4.00 14.24
N PHE A 82 -1.59 4.88 13.45
CA PHE A 82 -3.03 5.08 13.43
C PHE A 82 -3.53 5.58 12.06
N GLN A 83 -4.83 5.39 11.84
CA GLN A 83 -5.59 6.01 10.75
C GLN A 83 -6.59 6.98 11.37
N PRO A 84 -6.54 8.28 11.05
CA PRO A 84 -7.47 9.25 11.60
C PRO A 84 -8.92 8.91 11.24
N PRO A 85 -9.84 8.83 12.20
CA PRO A 85 -11.27 8.64 11.91
C PRO A 85 -11.91 9.92 11.38
N VAL A 86 -11.35 11.09 11.75
CA VAL A 86 -11.78 12.42 11.34
C VAL A 86 -10.53 13.24 11.02
N GLY A 87 -10.59 14.10 10.02
CA GLY A 87 -9.46 14.90 9.56
C GLY A 87 -8.38 14.03 8.92
N GLY A 88 -7.13 14.47 8.99
CA GLY A 88 -5.99 13.80 8.40
C GLY A 88 -4.74 13.87 9.25
N ALA A 89 -3.75 13.07 8.90
CA ALA A 89 -2.48 12.98 9.60
C ALA A 89 -1.35 13.87 9.03
N PHE A 90 -1.59 14.60 7.91
CA PHE A 90 -0.60 15.56 7.41
C PHE A 90 -0.73 16.88 8.19
N ALA A 91 -0.47 16.81 9.48
CA ALA A 91 -0.64 17.89 10.45
C ALA A 91 0.24 17.65 11.67
N GLU A 92 0.44 18.70 12.49
CA GLU A 92 1.17 18.58 13.77
C GLU A 92 0.42 17.72 14.79
N PHE A 93 -0.92 17.75 14.76
CA PHE A 93 -1.78 16.96 15.64
C PHE A 93 -2.91 16.29 14.86
N ALA A 94 -3.31 15.11 15.29
CA ALA A 94 -4.41 14.36 14.71
C ALA A 94 -5.17 13.58 15.80
N ILE A 95 -6.36 13.09 15.43
CA ILE A 95 -7.16 12.19 16.29
C ILE A 95 -6.93 10.76 15.84
N ALA A 96 -6.72 9.87 16.80
CA ALA A 96 -6.70 8.43 16.64
C ALA A 96 -7.89 7.79 17.36
N ASP A 97 -8.49 6.77 16.75
CA ASP A 97 -9.36 5.83 17.47
C ASP A 97 -8.47 4.86 18.25
N GLU A 98 -8.55 4.86 19.57
CA GLU A 98 -7.70 4.04 20.44
C GLU A 98 -7.86 2.54 20.19
N GLY A 99 -9.09 2.09 19.89
CA GLY A 99 -9.39 0.71 19.55
C GLY A 99 -8.78 0.26 18.21
N GLN A 100 -8.45 1.21 17.33
CA GLN A 100 -7.85 0.96 16.01
C GLN A 100 -6.35 1.31 15.94
N ALA A 101 -5.80 1.98 16.94
CA ALA A 101 -4.39 2.33 16.97
C ALA A 101 -3.49 1.11 17.22
N ILE A 102 -2.32 1.02 16.60
CA ILE A 102 -1.32 -0.02 16.88
C ILE A 102 -0.18 0.60 17.68
N VAL A 103 0.01 0.09 18.90
CA VAL A 103 1.15 0.48 19.74
C VAL A 103 2.44 -0.03 19.11
N LEU A 104 3.41 0.85 18.98
CA LEU A 104 4.72 0.56 18.43
C LEU A 104 5.66 0.02 19.51
N PRO A 105 6.59 -0.88 19.16
CA PRO A 105 7.71 -1.23 20.05
C PRO A 105 8.55 0.00 20.38
N ASP A 106 9.12 0.03 21.58
CA ASP A 106 10.03 1.09 22.00
C ASP A 106 11.23 1.22 21.05
N GLY A 107 11.60 2.46 20.75
CA GLY A 107 12.74 2.74 19.87
C GLY A 107 12.47 2.55 18.37
N THR A 108 11.23 2.29 17.96
CA THR A 108 10.87 2.19 16.55
C THR A 108 11.12 3.51 15.83
N ASP A 109 11.81 3.48 14.69
CA ASP A 109 11.93 4.63 13.77
C ASP A 109 10.55 4.99 13.22
N HIS A 110 10.08 6.20 13.49
CA HIS A 110 8.72 6.63 13.13
C HIS A 110 8.51 6.76 11.61
N ALA A 111 9.53 7.15 10.85
CA ALA A 111 9.44 7.22 9.40
C ALA A 111 9.36 5.81 8.78
N LEU A 112 10.11 4.86 9.35
CA LEU A 112 9.98 3.45 8.99
C LEU A 112 8.58 2.94 9.34
N ALA A 113 8.12 3.16 10.56
CA ALA A 113 6.79 2.73 11.00
C ALA A 113 5.69 3.28 10.10
N ALA A 114 5.72 4.59 9.76
CA ALA A 114 4.77 5.17 8.80
C ALA A 114 4.85 4.49 7.42
N SER A 115 6.04 4.10 6.98
CA SER A 115 6.24 3.42 5.69
C SER A 115 5.63 2.02 5.63
N LEU A 116 5.48 1.37 6.79
CA LEU A 116 4.94 0.01 6.94
C LEU A 116 3.42 -0.03 7.20
N GLY A 117 2.78 1.10 7.39
CA GLY A 117 1.34 1.19 7.65
C GLY A 117 0.50 0.70 6.48
N ILE A 118 -0.24 1.59 5.81
CA ILE A 118 -1.14 1.21 4.71
C ILE A 118 -0.41 0.40 3.64
N ALA A 119 0.75 0.88 3.18
CA ALA A 119 1.47 0.20 2.09
C ALA A 119 2.07 -1.14 2.54
N GLY A 120 2.69 -1.20 3.73
CA GLY A 120 3.26 -2.42 4.28
C GLY A 120 2.22 -3.49 4.54
N LEU A 121 1.17 -3.13 5.27
CA LEU A 121 0.06 -4.04 5.55
C LEU A 121 -0.65 -4.50 4.27
N THR A 122 -0.84 -3.61 3.29
CA THR A 122 -1.45 -4.00 2.01
C THR A 122 -0.56 -5.00 1.28
N GLY A 123 0.74 -4.74 1.14
CA GLY A 123 1.66 -5.63 0.46
C GLY A 123 1.76 -6.99 1.13
N TRP A 124 1.99 -7.03 2.45
CA TRP A 124 2.13 -8.28 3.21
C TRP A 124 0.85 -9.10 3.26
N LEU A 125 -0.26 -8.49 3.70
CA LEU A 125 -1.53 -9.19 3.90
C LEU A 125 -2.21 -9.60 2.59
N SER A 126 -1.90 -8.96 1.48
CA SER A 126 -2.37 -9.41 0.17
C SER A 126 -1.78 -10.77 -0.21
N VAL A 127 -0.56 -11.07 0.21
CA VAL A 127 0.11 -12.35 -0.03
C VAL A 127 -0.26 -13.40 1.01
N GLU A 128 -0.07 -13.05 2.30
CA GLU A 128 -0.26 -13.97 3.43
C GLU A 128 -1.74 -14.25 3.70
N TRP A 129 -2.50 -13.20 4.00
CA TRP A 129 -3.87 -13.34 4.51
C TRP A 129 -4.92 -13.50 3.41
N ARG A 130 -4.85 -12.70 2.34
CA ARG A 130 -5.86 -12.76 1.26
C ARG A 130 -5.49 -13.73 0.16
N GLY A 131 -4.22 -13.72 -0.21
CA GLY A 131 -3.64 -14.60 -1.19
C GLY A 131 -3.50 -16.04 -0.69
N HIS A 132 -3.32 -16.24 0.62
CA HIS A 132 -3.04 -17.55 1.21
C HIS A 132 -1.92 -18.27 0.43
N LEU A 133 -0.79 -17.56 0.22
CA LEU A 133 0.36 -18.13 -0.48
C LEU A 133 0.76 -19.45 0.17
N ARG A 134 0.95 -20.46 -0.64
CA ARG A 134 1.48 -21.77 -0.22
C ARG A 134 2.92 -21.89 -0.64
N GLU A 135 3.74 -22.54 0.18
CA GLU A 135 5.11 -22.85 -0.17
C GLU A 135 5.19 -23.59 -1.52
N GLY A 136 6.11 -23.15 -2.37
CA GLY A 136 6.30 -23.72 -3.70
C GLY A 136 5.46 -23.11 -4.82
N GLU A 137 4.48 -22.25 -4.53
CA GLU A 137 3.67 -21.57 -5.55
C GLU A 137 4.48 -20.53 -6.34
N LYS A 138 4.05 -20.29 -7.57
CA LYS A 138 4.58 -19.24 -8.45
C LYS A 138 3.76 -17.98 -8.32
N VAL A 139 4.43 -16.87 -8.08
CA VAL A 139 3.79 -15.56 -7.81
C VAL A 139 4.12 -14.55 -8.90
N LEU A 140 3.10 -13.86 -9.40
CA LEU A 140 3.23 -12.67 -10.23
C LEU A 140 2.85 -11.44 -9.38
N VAL A 141 3.75 -10.45 -9.34
CA VAL A 141 3.48 -9.17 -8.71
C VAL A 141 3.38 -8.10 -9.80
N LEU A 142 2.18 -7.61 -10.06
CA LEU A 142 1.93 -6.46 -10.92
C LEU A 142 2.25 -5.17 -10.17
N GLY A 143 2.74 -4.14 -10.87
CA GLY A 143 3.16 -2.89 -10.22
C GLY A 143 4.30 -3.07 -9.21
N ALA A 144 5.19 -4.02 -9.48
CA ALA A 144 6.28 -4.43 -8.59
C ALA A 144 7.31 -3.32 -8.28
N THR A 145 7.30 -2.21 -9.02
CA THR A 145 8.15 -1.05 -8.78
C THR A 145 7.56 -0.05 -7.76
N GLY A 146 6.28 -0.21 -7.39
CA GLY A 146 5.64 0.58 -6.33
C GLY A 146 5.85 -0.05 -4.95
N VAL A 147 5.74 0.75 -3.88
CA VAL A 147 6.02 0.28 -2.50
C VAL A 147 5.20 -0.95 -2.10
N VAL A 148 3.90 -1.00 -2.42
CA VAL A 148 3.04 -2.16 -2.15
C VAL A 148 3.56 -3.41 -2.89
N GLY A 149 3.93 -3.26 -4.18
CA GLY A 149 4.46 -4.34 -4.99
C GLY A 149 5.82 -4.84 -4.49
N LEU A 150 6.74 -3.93 -4.11
CA LEU A 150 8.04 -4.28 -3.53
C LEU A 150 7.90 -5.07 -2.23
N ILE A 151 6.95 -4.69 -1.37
CA ILE A 151 6.67 -5.41 -0.12
C ILE A 151 6.01 -6.77 -0.42
N ALA A 152 5.04 -6.83 -1.34
CA ALA A 152 4.40 -8.09 -1.73
C ALA A 152 5.38 -9.10 -2.35
N LEU A 153 6.34 -8.61 -3.14
CA LEU A 153 7.42 -9.44 -3.71
C LEU A 153 8.29 -10.06 -2.61
N GLN A 154 8.74 -9.25 -1.66
CA GLN A 154 9.55 -9.71 -0.53
C GLN A 154 8.74 -10.63 0.39
N ALA A 155 7.45 -10.33 0.62
CA ALA A 155 6.54 -11.21 1.34
C ALA A 155 6.43 -12.58 0.66
N ALA A 156 6.27 -12.62 -0.67
CA ALA A 156 6.22 -13.86 -1.42
C ALA A 156 7.53 -14.69 -1.27
N ARG A 157 8.69 -14.03 -1.28
CA ARG A 157 9.99 -14.65 -1.02
C ARG A 157 10.08 -15.25 0.38
N ILE A 158 9.74 -14.46 1.40
CA ILE A 158 9.81 -14.86 2.82
C ILE A 158 8.83 -16.01 3.12
N LEU A 159 7.68 -16.01 2.46
CA LEU A 159 6.64 -17.03 2.63
C LEU A 159 6.81 -18.26 1.74
N GLY A 160 7.94 -18.40 1.03
CA GLY A 160 8.33 -19.62 0.35
C GLY A 160 7.82 -19.80 -1.08
N ALA A 161 7.53 -18.72 -1.81
CA ALA A 161 7.25 -18.81 -3.24
C ALA A 161 8.43 -19.45 -3.99
N SER A 162 8.17 -20.43 -4.86
CA SER A 162 9.22 -21.09 -5.64
C SER A 162 9.74 -20.22 -6.80
N ARG A 163 8.91 -19.32 -7.29
CA ARG A 163 9.25 -18.39 -8.35
C ARG A 163 8.43 -17.12 -8.25
N ILE A 164 9.09 -15.99 -8.39
CA ILE A 164 8.47 -14.65 -8.31
C ILE A 164 8.79 -13.90 -9.60
N VAL A 165 7.73 -13.48 -10.28
CA VAL A 165 7.80 -12.61 -11.47
C VAL A 165 7.38 -11.21 -11.06
N ALA A 166 8.24 -10.23 -11.28
CA ALA A 166 7.95 -8.83 -11.07
C ALA A 166 7.55 -8.17 -12.39
N ALA A 167 6.42 -7.46 -12.43
CA ALA A 167 5.97 -6.73 -13.60
C ALA A 167 5.75 -5.24 -13.29
N GLY A 168 6.26 -4.36 -14.15
CA GLY A 168 6.19 -2.91 -13.99
C GLY A 168 6.57 -2.16 -15.26
N ARG A 169 6.42 -0.84 -15.27
CA ARG A 169 6.67 0.01 -16.46
C ARG A 169 8.12 0.47 -16.56
N ASP A 170 8.74 0.78 -15.43
CA ASP A 170 10.11 1.27 -15.36
C ASP A 170 11.08 0.08 -15.35
N ALA A 171 11.77 -0.15 -16.47
CA ALA A 171 12.65 -1.30 -16.65
C ALA A 171 13.89 -1.25 -15.74
N GLU A 172 14.43 -0.05 -15.45
CA GLU A 172 15.59 0.11 -14.58
C GLU A 172 15.25 -0.23 -13.12
N VAL A 173 14.16 0.35 -12.62
CA VAL A 173 13.66 0.06 -11.26
C VAL A 173 13.22 -1.41 -11.16
N LEU A 174 12.63 -1.95 -12.23
CA LEU A 174 12.19 -3.34 -12.26
C LEU A 174 13.36 -4.33 -12.14
N GLU A 175 14.51 -4.07 -12.77
CA GLU A 175 15.70 -4.92 -12.62
C GLU A 175 16.22 -4.96 -11.18
N ARG A 176 16.12 -3.86 -10.42
CA ARG A 176 16.51 -3.84 -8.99
C ARG A 176 15.66 -4.77 -8.13
N THR A 177 14.44 -5.14 -8.57
CA THR A 177 13.59 -6.09 -7.83
C THR A 177 14.22 -7.48 -7.72
N ARG A 178 15.23 -7.82 -8.56
CA ARG A 178 15.97 -9.07 -8.47
C ARG A 178 16.78 -9.18 -7.17
N GLU A 179 17.31 -8.06 -6.68
CA GLU A 179 18.04 -8.00 -5.41
C GLU A 179 17.10 -8.28 -4.22
N LEU A 180 15.81 -7.97 -4.40
CA LEU A 180 14.75 -8.20 -3.40
C LEU A 180 14.10 -9.59 -3.51
N GLY A 181 14.46 -10.38 -4.54
CA GLY A 181 14.01 -11.77 -4.69
C GLY A 181 13.16 -12.06 -5.93
N ALA A 182 13.02 -11.12 -6.90
CA ALA A 182 12.40 -11.45 -8.17
C ALA A 182 13.30 -12.40 -8.99
N HIS A 183 12.74 -13.50 -9.46
CA HIS A 183 13.42 -14.46 -10.31
C HIS A 183 13.41 -14.07 -11.79
N ALA A 184 12.37 -13.33 -12.19
CA ALA A 184 12.21 -12.79 -13.53
C ALA A 184 11.47 -11.46 -13.50
N VAL A 185 11.66 -10.66 -14.54
CA VAL A 185 10.99 -9.37 -14.70
C VAL A 185 10.29 -9.31 -16.05
N VAL A 186 9.15 -8.61 -16.11
CA VAL A 186 8.39 -8.35 -17.33
C VAL A 186 8.04 -6.87 -17.40
N THR A 187 8.52 -6.18 -18.42
CA THR A 187 8.20 -4.76 -18.63
C THR A 187 6.81 -4.61 -19.23
N LEU A 188 5.95 -3.86 -18.53
CA LEU A 188 4.61 -3.53 -19.01
C LEU A 188 4.68 -2.36 -20.00
N VAL A 189 4.25 -2.61 -21.24
CA VAL A 189 4.21 -1.61 -22.31
C VAL A 189 2.76 -1.22 -22.56
N GLU A 190 2.50 0.07 -22.69
CA GLU A 190 1.15 0.58 -23.04
C GLU A 190 0.72 0.05 -24.41
N GLY A 191 -0.54 -0.38 -24.52
CA GLY A 191 -1.08 -0.95 -25.76
C GLY A 191 -0.70 -2.40 -26.02
N SER A 192 -0.03 -3.10 -25.09
CA SER A 192 0.25 -4.54 -25.24
C SER A 192 -1.03 -5.35 -25.42
N ASP A 193 -0.99 -6.37 -26.29
CA ASP A 193 -2.06 -7.36 -26.36
C ASP A 193 -2.07 -8.24 -25.10
N PRO A 194 -3.25 -8.45 -24.46
CA PRO A 194 -3.33 -9.25 -23.23
C PRO A 194 -2.83 -10.69 -23.38
N SER A 195 -3.00 -11.33 -24.56
CA SER A 195 -2.58 -12.71 -24.77
C SER A 195 -1.06 -12.81 -24.94
N ASP A 196 -0.43 -11.86 -25.63
CA ASP A 196 1.02 -11.77 -25.76
C ASP A 196 1.67 -11.52 -24.38
N LEU A 197 1.08 -10.63 -23.60
CA LEU A 197 1.54 -10.34 -22.24
C LEU A 197 1.36 -11.56 -21.31
N ALA A 198 0.26 -12.31 -21.46
CA ALA A 198 0.04 -13.55 -20.70
C ALA A 198 1.11 -14.61 -21.04
N GLN A 199 1.49 -14.74 -22.29
CA GLN A 199 2.59 -15.63 -22.70
C GLN A 199 3.91 -15.20 -22.04
N GLN A 200 4.24 -13.90 -22.06
CA GLN A 200 5.45 -13.38 -21.40
C GLN A 200 5.46 -13.69 -19.88
N PHE A 201 4.31 -13.55 -19.22
CA PHE A 201 4.18 -13.91 -17.80
C PHE A 201 4.42 -15.39 -17.55
N GLN A 202 3.87 -16.27 -18.40
CA GLN A 202 4.09 -17.72 -18.29
C GLN A 202 5.53 -18.13 -18.57
N GLU A 203 6.16 -17.56 -19.60
CA GLU A 203 7.57 -17.80 -19.92
C GLU A 203 8.46 -17.35 -18.74
N ALA A 204 8.24 -16.15 -18.20
CA ALA A 204 8.97 -15.64 -17.03
C ALA A 204 8.76 -16.49 -15.79
N ALA A 205 7.55 -17.01 -15.58
CA ALA A 205 7.23 -17.90 -14.46
C ALA A 205 7.68 -19.36 -14.67
N GLY A 206 8.07 -19.74 -15.90
CA GLY A 206 8.34 -21.14 -16.25
C GLY A 206 7.06 -21.99 -16.14
N GLY A 207 5.92 -21.45 -16.55
CA GLY A 207 4.61 -22.10 -16.56
C GLY A 207 3.50 -21.24 -15.94
N PRO A 208 2.29 -21.83 -15.73
CA PRO A 208 1.16 -21.10 -15.16
C PRO A 208 1.43 -20.52 -13.77
N ILE A 209 0.73 -19.43 -13.44
CA ILE A 209 0.91 -18.63 -12.22
C ILE A 209 -0.16 -18.99 -11.19
N ASP A 210 0.24 -19.31 -9.97
CA ASP A 210 -0.66 -19.74 -8.89
C ASP A 210 -1.31 -18.55 -8.17
N LEU A 211 -0.52 -17.49 -7.93
CA LEU A 211 -0.97 -16.28 -7.24
C LEU A 211 -0.53 -15.02 -8.00
N THR A 212 -1.47 -14.13 -8.24
CA THR A 212 -1.17 -12.77 -8.73
C THR A 212 -1.56 -11.73 -7.69
N ILE A 213 -0.66 -10.77 -7.40
CA ILE A 213 -0.94 -9.58 -6.60
C ILE A 213 -1.11 -8.40 -7.56
N ASP A 214 -2.28 -7.79 -7.55
CA ASP A 214 -2.69 -6.84 -8.59
C ASP A 214 -3.18 -5.49 -8.06
N PRO A 215 -2.32 -4.47 -7.99
CA PRO A 215 -2.70 -3.08 -7.74
C PRO A 215 -3.03 -2.29 -9.03
N LEU A 216 -3.01 -2.93 -10.19
CA LEU A 216 -3.08 -2.24 -11.48
C LEU A 216 -4.43 -2.34 -12.17
N TRP A 217 -5.03 -3.55 -12.16
CA TRP A 217 -6.21 -3.89 -12.94
C TRP A 217 -5.97 -3.71 -14.46
N GLY A 218 -7.04 -3.48 -15.28
CA GLY A 218 -6.91 -3.25 -16.72
C GLY A 218 -6.27 -4.41 -17.50
N VAL A 219 -5.51 -4.08 -18.54
CA VAL A 219 -4.81 -5.05 -19.41
C VAL A 219 -3.86 -5.98 -18.65
N PRO A 220 -3.05 -5.53 -17.67
CA PRO A 220 -2.21 -6.43 -16.91
C PRO A 220 -2.98 -7.52 -16.15
N ALA A 221 -4.14 -7.18 -15.58
CA ALA A 221 -5.01 -8.14 -14.90
C ALA A 221 -5.63 -9.16 -15.87
N GLN A 222 -6.04 -8.71 -17.07
CA GLN A 222 -6.52 -9.61 -18.14
C GLN A 222 -5.47 -10.66 -18.48
N ALA A 223 -4.23 -10.21 -18.73
CA ALA A 223 -3.10 -11.08 -19.02
C ALA A 223 -2.79 -12.04 -17.85
N ALA A 224 -2.83 -11.55 -16.61
CA ALA A 224 -2.58 -12.37 -15.42
C ALA A 224 -3.62 -13.49 -15.25
N VAL A 225 -4.91 -13.21 -15.51
CA VAL A 225 -5.97 -14.23 -15.49
C VAL A 225 -5.75 -15.27 -16.60
N GLU A 226 -5.32 -14.85 -17.80
CA GLU A 226 -4.97 -15.78 -18.89
C GLU A 226 -3.72 -16.61 -18.56
N ALA A 227 -2.73 -16.05 -17.89
CA ALA A 227 -1.50 -16.74 -17.45
C ALA A 227 -1.71 -17.66 -16.22
N GLY A 228 -2.83 -17.52 -15.52
CA GLY A 228 -3.11 -18.21 -14.26
C GLY A 228 -3.17 -19.73 -14.36
N ALA A 229 -2.78 -20.41 -13.30
CA ALA A 229 -2.83 -21.85 -13.13
C ALA A 229 -4.27 -22.34 -12.88
N PHE A 230 -4.46 -23.66 -12.93
CA PHE A 230 -5.68 -24.30 -12.44
C PHE A 230 -5.80 -24.05 -10.93
N THR A 231 -6.97 -23.60 -10.47
CA THR A 231 -7.24 -23.13 -9.10
C THR A 231 -6.35 -21.94 -8.63
N GLY A 232 -5.71 -21.25 -9.57
CA GLY A 232 -4.97 -20.03 -9.29
C GLY A 232 -5.88 -18.88 -8.86
N ARG A 233 -5.27 -17.81 -8.36
CA ARG A 233 -6.02 -16.65 -7.88
C ARG A 233 -5.30 -15.32 -8.11
N LEU A 234 -6.09 -14.28 -8.32
CA LEU A 234 -5.65 -12.90 -8.41
C LEU A 234 -6.24 -12.11 -7.23
N VAL A 235 -5.38 -11.47 -6.45
CA VAL A 235 -5.76 -10.56 -5.37
C VAL A 235 -5.75 -9.13 -5.92
N GLN A 236 -6.94 -8.56 -6.07
CA GLN A 236 -7.14 -7.24 -6.64
C GLN A 236 -7.08 -6.18 -5.54
N LEU A 237 -6.18 -5.20 -5.68
CA LEU A 237 -5.85 -4.17 -4.69
C LEU A 237 -6.14 -2.74 -5.16
N GLY A 238 -6.15 -2.50 -6.48
CA GLY A 238 -6.23 -1.16 -7.04
C GLY A 238 -6.43 -1.15 -8.56
N GLU A 239 -6.46 0.04 -9.14
CA GLU A 239 -6.88 0.27 -10.54
C GLU A 239 -5.96 1.24 -11.28
N LEU A 240 -4.66 1.26 -10.95
CA LEU A 240 -3.72 2.26 -11.49
C LEU A 240 -3.49 2.17 -13.02
N ALA A 241 -3.81 1.01 -13.65
CA ALA A 241 -3.73 0.83 -15.11
C ALA A 241 -5.09 0.86 -15.81
N GLY A 242 -6.19 1.01 -15.06
CA GLY A 242 -7.54 1.13 -15.60
C GLY A 242 -8.60 0.70 -14.61
N ALA A 243 -9.75 1.35 -14.62
CA ALA A 243 -10.89 1.03 -13.75
C ALA A 243 -11.66 -0.22 -14.23
N GLU A 244 -11.48 -0.62 -15.48
CA GLU A 244 -12.19 -1.73 -16.10
C GLU A 244 -11.22 -2.75 -16.70
N ALA A 245 -11.62 -4.03 -16.71
CA ALA A 245 -10.91 -5.12 -17.36
C ALA A 245 -11.91 -6.06 -18.05
N THR A 246 -11.63 -6.47 -19.29
CA THR A 246 -12.43 -7.44 -20.02
C THR A 246 -11.89 -8.84 -19.81
N LEU A 247 -12.62 -9.69 -19.12
CA LEU A 247 -12.19 -11.03 -18.75
C LEU A 247 -12.92 -12.10 -19.56
N ARG A 248 -12.17 -13.06 -20.09
CA ARG A 248 -12.74 -14.20 -20.83
C ARG A 248 -13.30 -15.22 -19.84
N SER A 249 -14.59 -15.52 -19.94
CA SER A 249 -15.26 -16.52 -19.10
C SER A 249 -14.52 -17.88 -19.08
N GLY A 250 -13.98 -18.30 -20.23
CA GLY A 250 -13.22 -19.54 -20.35
C GLY A 250 -11.94 -19.57 -19.50
N ALA A 251 -11.25 -18.44 -19.38
CA ALA A 251 -10.04 -18.32 -18.59
C ALA A 251 -10.31 -18.46 -17.08
N ILE A 252 -11.48 -18.00 -16.62
CA ILE A 252 -11.92 -18.13 -15.22
C ILE A 252 -12.51 -19.52 -14.97
N ARG A 253 -13.59 -19.87 -15.68
CA ARG A 253 -14.33 -21.11 -15.45
C ARG A 253 -13.50 -22.37 -15.78
N GLY A 254 -12.76 -22.37 -16.89
CA GLY A 254 -11.99 -23.53 -17.33
C GLY A 254 -10.82 -23.86 -16.41
N LYS A 255 -10.37 -22.90 -15.61
CA LYS A 255 -9.28 -23.09 -14.64
C LYS A 255 -9.76 -23.07 -13.18
N SER A 256 -11.06 -22.89 -12.92
CA SER A 256 -11.58 -22.62 -11.56
C SER A 256 -10.80 -21.47 -10.88
N PHE A 257 -10.44 -20.45 -11.68
CA PHE A 257 -9.63 -19.33 -11.24
C PHE A 257 -10.44 -18.37 -10.37
N ALA A 258 -9.86 -17.86 -9.29
CA ALA A 258 -10.51 -16.91 -8.39
C ALA A 258 -9.97 -15.49 -8.57
N ILE A 259 -10.87 -14.51 -8.58
CA ILE A 259 -10.52 -13.10 -8.46
C ILE A 259 -11.10 -12.63 -7.13
N VAL A 260 -10.23 -12.15 -6.25
CA VAL A 260 -10.61 -11.80 -4.88
C VAL A 260 -10.19 -10.36 -4.57
N GLY A 261 -11.16 -9.50 -4.27
CA GLY A 261 -10.89 -8.14 -3.85
C GLY A 261 -10.26 -8.10 -2.46
N PHE A 262 -9.39 -7.13 -2.23
CA PHE A 262 -8.74 -6.91 -0.95
C PHE A 262 -8.63 -5.42 -0.62
N THR A 263 -8.98 -5.09 0.60
CA THR A 263 -8.62 -3.83 1.25
C THR A 263 -8.17 -4.12 2.68
N GLN A 264 -7.07 -3.53 3.08
CA GLN A 264 -6.48 -3.72 4.41
C GLN A 264 -7.47 -3.37 5.53
N GLY A 265 -8.34 -2.38 5.33
CA GLY A 265 -9.35 -1.99 6.34
C GLY A 265 -10.39 -3.07 6.68
N HIS A 266 -10.52 -4.14 5.89
CA HIS A 266 -11.43 -5.26 6.19
C HIS A 266 -10.74 -6.45 6.87
N VAL A 267 -9.44 -6.39 7.08
CA VAL A 267 -8.70 -7.42 7.82
C VAL A 267 -8.98 -7.24 9.33
N PRO A 268 -9.22 -8.33 10.08
CA PRO A 268 -9.38 -8.23 11.52
C PRO A 268 -8.23 -7.49 12.20
N ARG A 269 -8.55 -6.62 13.15
CA ARG A 269 -7.57 -5.74 13.81
C ARG A 269 -6.37 -6.48 14.40
N GLU A 270 -6.61 -7.63 15.01
CA GLU A 270 -5.56 -8.48 15.59
C GLU A 270 -4.58 -8.99 14.52
N ALA A 271 -5.09 -9.39 13.34
CA ALA A 271 -4.27 -9.83 12.23
C ALA A 271 -3.46 -8.66 11.63
N GLN A 272 -4.06 -7.45 11.53
CA GLN A 272 -3.32 -6.25 11.13
C GLN A 272 -2.19 -5.95 12.11
N ALA A 273 -2.46 -5.96 13.42
CA ALA A 273 -1.47 -5.67 14.45
C ALA A 273 -0.34 -6.72 14.49
N ALA A 274 -0.66 -7.99 14.26
CA ALA A 274 0.33 -9.05 14.16
C ALA A 274 1.22 -8.88 12.93
N ALA A 275 0.62 -8.63 11.76
CA ALA A 275 1.34 -8.37 10.52
C ALA A 275 2.23 -7.11 10.62
N TYR A 276 1.73 -6.05 11.25
CA TYR A 276 2.49 -4.81 11.41
C TYR A 276 3.73 -5.00 12.29
N ARG A 277 3.60 -5.70 13.43
CA ARG A 277 4.75 -6.07 14.26
C ARG A 277 5.75 -6.93 13.51
N LYS A 278 5.25 -7.92 12.74
CA LYS A 278 6.10 -8.76 11.89
C LYS A 278 6.88 -7.95 10.85
N LEU A 279 6.24 -6.97 10.22
CA LEU A 279 6.90 -6.07 9.27
C LEU A 279 8.01 -5.25 9.94
N ILE A 280 7.78 -4.72 11.16
CA ILE A 280 8.81 -4.01 11.92
C ILE A 280 9.99 -4.93 12.26
N GLU A 281 9.73 -6.17 12.68
CA GLU A 281 10.77 -7.17 12.96
C GLU A 281 11.61 -7.47 11.71
N LEU A 282 10.95 -7.78 10.59
CA LEU A 282 11.61 -8.12 9.32
C LEU A 282 12.43 -6.96 8.76
N THR A 283 11.96 -5.71 8.92
CA THR A 283 12.75 -4.55 8.50
C THR A 283 13.90 -4.26 9.45
N SER A 284 13.73 -4.51 10.74
CA SER A 284 14.81 -4.34 11.73
C SER A 284 15.92 -5.40 11.57
N SER A 285 15.57 -6.62 11.13
CA SER A 285 16.56 -7.68 10.84
C SER A 285 17.21 -7.54 9.46
N GLY A 286 16.70 -6.65 8.60
CA GLY A 286 17.15 -6.51 7.21
C GLY A 286 16.61 -7.57 6.25
N GLU A 287 15.67 -8.40 6.69
CA GLU A 287 15.02 -9.41 5.83
C GLU A 287 14.01 -8.80 4.85
N LEU A 288 13.46 -7.63 5.19
CA LEU A 288 12.58 -6.83 4.35
C LEU A 288 13.08 -5.39 4.28
N GLU A 289 13.12 -4.84 3.09
CA GLU A 289 13.60 -3.49 2.84
C GLU A 289 12.48 -2.59 2.31
N VAL A 290 12.41 -1.36 2.84
CA VAL A 290 11.52 -0.30 2.35
C VAL A 290 12.31 0.98 2.18
N GLU A 291 12.55 1.35 0.92
CA GLU A 291 13.17 2.62 0.62
C GLU A 291 12.21 3.78 0.94
N ARG A 292 12.68 4.76 1.69
CA ARG A 292 11.90 5.91 2.12
C ARG A 292 12.67 7.21 2.03
N GLU A 293 11.92 8.29 1.93
CA GLU A 293 12.42 9.65 1.94
C GLU A 293 11.54 10.49 2.88
N THR A 294 12.17 11.18 3.83
CA THR A 294 11.47 12.11 4.73
C THR A 294 11.48 13.51 4.16
N LEU A 295 10.32 14.16 4.23
CA LEU A 295 10.10 15.52 3.75
C LEU A 295 9.44 16.34 4.86
N PRO A 296 9.78 17.62 5.04
CA PRO A 296 9.05 18.48 5.96
C PRO A 296 7.59 18.63 5.51
N LEU A 297 6.69 18.90 6.46
CA LEU A 297 5.25 19.10 6.18
C LEU A 297 5.02 20.17 5.10
N ASP A 298 5.85 21.20 5.05
CA ASP A 298 5.78 22.27 4.03
C ASP A 298 5.85 21.75 2.59
N TRP A 299 6.38 20.55 2.41
CA TRP A 299 6.52 19.92 1.09
C TRP A 299 5.34 18.97 0.76
N ALA A 300 4.23 19.08 1.48
CA ALA A 300 3.05 18.23 1.25
C ALA A 300 2.54 18.31 -0.20
N GLY A 301 2.50 19.51 -0.80
CA GLY A 301 2.12 19.70 -2.21
C GLY A 301 3.10 19.07 -3.19
N GLU A 302 4.40 19.16 -2.92
CA GLU A 302 5.46 18.50 -3.71
C GLU A 302 5.37 16.98 -3.56
N ALA A 303 5.19 16.47 -2.34
CA ALA A 303 5.03 15.05 -2.06
C ALA A 303 3.80 14.47 -2.78
N TRP A 304 2.69 15.23 -2.83
CA TRP A 304 1.49 14.88 -3.57
C TRP A 304 1.78 14.73 -5.07
N THR A 305 2.46 15.71 -5.68
CA THR A 305 2.84 15.70 -7.11
C THR A 305 3.79 14.54 -7.42
N ARG A 306 4.79 14.31 -6.58
CA ARG A 306 5.73 13.20 -6.74
C ARG A 306 5.05 11.84 -6.59
N GLN A 307 4.08 11.72 -5.67
CA GLN A 307 3.33 10.46 -5.50
C GLN A 307 2.53 10.10 -6.76
N GLU A 308 2.01 11.07 -7.51
CA GLU A 308 1.35 10.81 -8.79
C GLU A 308 2.28 10.20 -9.85
N SER A 309 3.54 10.60 -9.82
CA SER A 309 4.57 10.13 -10.77
C SER A 309 5.20 8.79 -10.39
N SER A 310 4.70 8.12 -9.35
CA SER A 310 5.27 6.86 -8.82
C SER A 310 6.74 7.01 -8.40
N PRO A 311 7.03 7.54 -7.21
CA PRO A 311 8.40 7.87 -6.78
C PRO A 311 9.28 6.65 -6.49
N HIS A 312 8.74 5.42 -6.63
CA HIS A 312 9.40 4.14 -6.38
C HIS A 312 9.99 3.98 -4.96
N ARG A 313 9.66 4.89 -4.07
CA ARG A 313 10.01 4.89 -2.64
C ARG A 313 8.85 5.46 -1.83
N LYS A 314 8.90 5.25 -0.53
CA LYS A 314 7.89 5.82 0.35
C LYS A 314 8.23 7.27 0.70
N LEU A 315 7.30 8.19 0.42
CA LEU A 315 7.40 9.57 0.88
C LEU A 315 6.74 9.66 2.26
N VAL A 316 7.45 10.27 3.21
CA VAL A 316 7.01 10.42 4.59
C VAL A 316 7.13 11.89 4.99
N LEU A 317 6.01 12.52 5.33
CA LEU A 317 5.98 13.88 5.85
C LEU A 317 6.30 13.87 7.35
N VAL A 318 7.11 14.84 7.76
CA VAL A 318 7.45 15.10 9.17
C VAL A 318 6.97 16.51 9.49
N PRO A 319 5.95 16.64 10.37
CA PRO A 319 5.41 17.93 10.80
C PRO A 319 6.38 18.80 11.59
#